data_df99f2d5e94831432e76949590f8b4ff
#
_entry.id   df99f2d5e94831432e76949590f8b4ff
#
_cell.length_a   1.000
_cell.length_b   1.000
_cell.length_c   1.000
_cell.angle_alpha   90.00
_cell.angle_beta   90.00
_cell.angle_gamma   90.00
#
_symmetry.space_group_name_H-M   'P 1'
#
loop_
_entity.id
_entity.type
_entity.pdbx_description
1 polymer ?
#
loop_
_entity_poly.entity_id
_entity_poly.type
_entity_poly.pdbx_seq_one_letter_code
_entity_poly.pdbx_strand_id
1 'polypeptide(L)'
;KMQEGKLDGVFLAAFIGQGKRDEASLQEAVQKVTGLIEGIRKQAELNKDLCGIAVTNQDFIRLKNEGKKAFFIGIENGYGIGKDLANIAKFKAMGVNYITLCHSYDNDICDSSTHTKKEWDGLSPFGEEVVKEMNRQGIMVDMSHASEKSFWDVIKLSKAPIICSHSSSMAMCKHDRNLTDEQLKALAQNGGVAQVCLLDRYINEDYKNASLTDA
;
A
#
# COMPACT_ATOMS: atom_id res chain seq x y z
N LYS A 1 -10.46 21.55 -1.76
CA LYS A 1 -10.23 20.51 -2.79
C LYS A 1 -11.00 19.22 -2.48
N MET A 2 -10.78 18.52 -1.33
CA MET A 2 -11.53 17.30 -0.99
C MET A 2 -13.04 17.54 -0.91
N GLN A 3 -13.46 18.68 -0.30
CA GLN A 3 -14.87 19.06 -0.23
C GLN A 3 -15.46 19.35 -1.61
N GLU A 4 -14.77 20.09 -2.45
CA GLU A 4 -15.17 20.40 -3.84
C GLU A 4 -15.26 19.12 -4.70
N GLY A 5 -14.29 18.20 -4.54
CA GLY A 5 -14.25 16.91 -5.19
C GLY A 5 -15.17 15.84 -4.57
N LYS A 6 -15.96 16.19 -3.55
CA LYS A 6 -16.85 15.28 -2.80
C LYS A 6 -16.13 14.01 -2.27
N LEU A 7 -14.83 14.12 -1.98
CA LEU A 7 -14.02 13.02 -1.45
C LEU A 7 -14.20 12.96 0.07
N ASP A 8 -14.71 11.86 0.62
CA ASP A 8 -14.99 11.69 2.03
C ASP A 8 -13.82 11.15 2.83
N GLY A 9 -12.97 10.35 2.21
CA GLY A 9 -11.78 9.80 2.85
C GLY A 9 -10.64 9.56 1.86
N VAL A 10 -9.41 9.46 2.39
CA VAL A 10 -8.20 9.22 1.61
C VAL A 10 -7.18 8.46 2.45
N PHE A 11 -6.40 7.60 1.80
CA PHE A 11 -5.21 7.02 2.40
C PHE A 11 -4.03 7.98 2.23
N LEU A 12 -3.32 8.24 3.32
CA LEU A 12 -2.07 8.99 3.35
C LEU A 12 -0.92 8.00 3.52
N ALA A 13 -0.04 7.92 2.54
CA ALA A 13 1.07 6.99 2.53
C ALA A 13 2.28 7.56 3.29
N ALA A 14 2.75 6.83 4.31
CA ALA A 14 4.07 7.00 4.89
C ALA A 14 5.08 6.29 3.96
N PHE A 15 5.51 7.00 2.91
CA PHE A 15 6.40 6.47 1.88
C PHE A 15 7.86 6.66 2.25
N ILE A 16 8.66 5.61 2.01
CA ILE A 16 10.13 5.70 2.03
C ILE A 16 10.74 5.02 0.82
N GLY A 17 11.80 5.61 0.27
CA GLY A 17 12.60 4.98 -0.77
C GLY A 17 13.38 3.77 -0.25
N GLN A 18 13.70 2.84 -1.14
CA GLN A 18 14.56 1.69 -0.82
C GLN A 18 15.98 2.16 -0.53
N GLY A 19 16.50 1.77 0.63
CA GLY A 19 17.88 1.98 1.05
C GLY A 19 18.70 0.68 1.09
N LYS A 20 19.86 0.73 1.75
CA LYS A 20 20.65 -0.45 2.07
C LYS A 20 19.89 -1.33 3.05
N ARG A 21 20.21 -2.64 3.05
CA ARG A 21 19.54 -3.64 3.91
C ARG A 21 20.45 -4.11 5.06
N ASP A 22 21.46 -3.30 5.44
CA ASP A 22 22.19 -3.48 6.68
C ASP A 22 21.34 -3.04 7.89
N GLU A 23 21.70 -3.52 9.07
CA GLU A 23 20.93 -3.30 10.29
C GLU A 23 20.70 -1.81 10.59
N ALA A 24 21.71 -0.97 10.44
CA ALA A 24 21.63 0.46 10.72
C ALA A 24 20.64 1.15 9.76
N SER A 25 20.72 0.83 8.46
CA SER A 25 19.81 1.37 7.44
C SER A 25 18.36 0.92 7.66
N LEU A 26 18.14 -0.32 8.08
CA LEU A 26 16.81 -0.84 8.41
C LEU A 26 16.23 -0.17 9.66
N GLN A 27 17.04 0.05 10.68
CA GLN A 27 16.61 0.80 11.88
C GLN A 27 16.25 2.25 11.54
N GLU A 28 17.05 2.92 10.70
CA GLU A 28 16.74 4.27 10.21
C GLU A 28 15.43 4.29 9.41
N ALA A 29 15.16 3.28 8.58
CA ALA A 29 13.92 3.15 7.84
C ALA A 29 12.69 3.08 8.77
N VAL A 30 12.75 2.25 9.82
CA VAL A 30 11.70 2.15 10.84
C VAL A 30 11.46 3.50 11.53
N GLN A 31 12.54 4.22 11.88
CA GLN A 31 12.43 5.55 12.51
C GLN A 31 11.78 6.58 11.57
N LYS A 32 12.17 6.61 10.29
CA LYS A 32 11.59 7.49 9.27
C LYS A 32 10.10 7.24 9.10
N VAL A 33 9.68 5.98 8.94
CA VAL A 33 8.26 5.63 8.82
C VAL A 33 7.50 6.02 10.07
N THR A 34 8.06 5.76 11.26
CA THR A 34 7.47 6.18 12.53
C THR A 34 7.22 7.69 12.55
N GLY A 35 8.22 8.49 12.20
CA GLY A 35 8.12 9.96 12.17
C GLY A 35 7.10 10.46 11.13
N LEU A 36 6.98 9.82 9.97
CA LEU A 36 5.97 10.17 8.97
C LEU A 36 4.54 9.90 9.49
N ILE A 37 4.31 8.76 10.13
CA ILE A 37 3.01 8.42 10.74
C ILE A 37 2.67 9.42 11.85
N GLU A 38 3.62 9.75 12.72
CA GLU A 38 3.44 10.78 13.78
C GLU A 38 3.13 12.14 13.17
N GLY A 39 3.79 12.52 12.08
CA GLY A 39 3.51 13.73 11.31
C GLY A 39 2.08 13.78 10.78
N ILE A 40 1.60 12.69 10.16
CA ILE A 40 0.21 12.58 9.67
C ILE A 40 -0.78 12.76 10.84
N ARG A 41 -0.56 12.04 11.95
CA ARG A 41 -1.43 12.13 13.15
C ARG A 41 -1.45 13.54 13.74
N LYS A 42 -0.29 14.16 13.83
CA LYS A 42 -0.17 15.55 14.30
C LYS A 42 -0.95 16.53 13.41
N GLN A 43 -0.84 16.38 12.08
CA GLN A 43 -1.59 17.25 11.16
C GLN A 43 -3.09 17.03 11.27
N ALA A 44 -3.55 15.79 11.43
CA ALA A 44 -4.97 15.51 11.65
C ALA A 44 -5.48 16.14 12.95
N GLU A 45 -4.71 16.08 14.05
CA GLU A 45 -5.09 16.69 15.33
C GLU A 45 -5.13 18.23 15.23
N LEU A 46 -4.15 18.84 14.57
CA LEU A 46 -4.15 20.30 14.35
C LEU A 46 -5.34 20.78 13.50
N ASN A 47 -5.95 19.91 12.73
CA ASN A 47 -7.08 20.17 11.84
C ASN A 47 -8.33 19.37 12.24
N LYS A 48 -8.49 19.01 13.50
CA LYS A 48 -9.55 18.11 13.99
C LYS A 48 -10.98 18.57 13.71
N ASP A 49 -11.18 19.86 13.44
CA ASP A 49 -12.48 20.39 13.04
C ASP A 49 -12.83 20.06 11.59
N LEU A 50 -11.83 19.73 10.75
CA LEU A 50 -11.98 19.43 9.32
C LEU A 50 -11.79 17.96 8.98
N CYS A 51 -10.99 17.24 9.76
CA CYS A 51 -10.61 15.85 9.47
C CYS A 51 -10.29 15.07 10.74
N GLY A 52 -10.15 13.76 10.58
CA GLY A 52 -9.69 12.86 11.64
C GLY A 52 -9.05 11.59 11.09
N ILE A 53 -8.29 10.90 11.94
CA ILE A 53 -7.74 9.58 11.60
C ILE A 53 -8.85 8.53 11.71
N ALA A 54 -9.00 7.73 10.68
CA ALA A 54 -9.86 6.56 10.66
C ALA A 54 -9.00 5.28 10.66
N VAL A 55 -9.21 4.43 11.65
CA VAL A 55 -8.56 3.12 11.76
C VAL A 55 -9.53 2.01 11.37
N THR A 56 -10.82 2.27 11.55
CA THR A 56 -11.92 1.33 11.28
C THR A 56 -12.96 1.95 10.35
N ASN A 57 -13.83 1.10 9.78
CA ASN A 57 -14.99 1.57 9.02
C ASN A 57 -15.95 2.41 9.89
N GLN A 58 -16.09 2.09 11.17
CA GLN A 58 -16.89 2.89 12.10
C GLN A 58 -16.33 4.30 12.27
N ASP A 59 -15.01 4.47 12.33
CA ASP A 59 -14.38 5.80 12.36
C ASP A 59 -14.69 6.60 11.10
N PHE A 60 -14.62 5.94 9.93
CA PHE A 60 -14.97 6.58 8.66
C PHE A 60 -16.43 7.08 8.66
N ILE A 61 -17.38 6.21 9.04
CA ILE A 61 -18.79 6.56 9.09
C ILE A 61 -19.04 7.69 10.08
N ARG A 62 -18.44 7.65 11.26
CA ARG A 62 -18.54 8.70 12.28
C ARG A 62 -18.03 10.05 11.74
N LEU A 63 -16.81 10.08 11.20
CA LEU A 63 -16.21 11.29 10.65
C LEU A 63 -17.06 11.87 9.50
N LYS A 64 -17.54 11.01 8.60
CA LYS A 64 -18.42 11.43 7.51
C LYS A 64 -19.72 12.05 8.03
N ASN A 65 -20.36 11.48 9.04
CA ASN A 65 -21.59 11.99 9.65
C ASN A 65 -21.31 13.33 10.39
N GLU A 66 -20.11 13.53 10.91
CA GLU A 66 -19.67 14.81 11.49
C GLU A 66 -19.31 15.87 10.42
N GLY A 67 -19.40 15.55 9.12
CA GLY A 67 -19.00 16.41 8.01
C GLY A 67 -17.49 16.57 7.86
N LYS A 68 -16.70 15.72 8.52
CA LYS A 68 -15.24 15.72 8.49
C LYS A 68 -14.71 14.78 7.43
N LYS A 69 -13.46 14.97 7.02
CA LYS A 69 -12.73 14.09 6.12
C LYS A 69 -11.97 13.01 6.89
N ALA A 70 -12.04 11.78 6.42
CA ALA A 70 -11.35 10.66 7.05
C ALA A 70 -9.97 10.45 6.42
N PHE A 71 -8.95 10.35 7.25
CA PHE A 71 -7.59 10.01 6.85
C PHE A 71 -7.23 8.62 7.36
N PHE A 72 -6.98 7.71 6.44
CA PHE A 72 -6.41 6.41 6.72
C PHE A 72 -4.89 6.46 6.51
N ILE A 73 -4.14 5.65 7.23
CA ILE A 73 -2.68 5.64 7.14
C ILE A 73 -2.22 4.35 6.47
N GLY A 74 -1.42 4.46 5.42
CA GLY A 74 -0.70 3.35 4.80
C GLY A 74 0.81 3.53 4.96
N ILE A 75 1.55 2.42 4.89
CA ILE A 75 2.99 2.43 4.70
C ILE A 75 3.26 1.99 3.27
N GLU A 76 3.95 2.82 2.49
CA GLU A 76 4.38 2.46 1.15
C GLU A 76 5.87 2.13 1.14
N ASN A 77 6.18 0.90 0.79
CA ASN A 77 7.41 0.15 0.88
C ASN A 77 7.62 -0.53 2.25
N GLY A 78 7.40 -1.84 2.27
CA GLY A 78 7.62 -2.70 3.44
C GLY A 78 9.06 -2.73 3.96
N TYR A 79 10.04 -2.19 3.19
CA TYR A 79 11.38 -1.87 3.70
C TYR A 79 11.32 -1.12 5.03
N GLY A 80 10.27 -0.30 5.24
CA GLY A 80 10.03 0.49 6.44
C GLY A 80 9.70 -0.31 7.69
N ILE A 81 9.40 -1.61 7.60
CA ILE A 81 9.21 -2.45 8.79
C ILE A 81 10.53 -3.01 9.34
N GLY A 82 11.65 -2.85 8.60
CA GLY A 82 12.92 -3.52 8.93
C GLY A 82 12.80 -5.04 8.84
N LYS A 83 13.59 -5.75 9.63
CA LYS A 83 13.56 -7.22 9.75
C LYS A 83 12.94 -7.69 11.06
N ASP A 84 12.03 -6.93 11.66
CA ASP A 84 11.38 -7.26 12.91
C ASP A 84 9.85 -7.23 12.77
N LEU A 85 9.21 -8.38 12.85
CA LEU A 85 7.76 -8.53 12.77
C LEU A 85 7.02 -7.73 13.86
N ALA A 86 7.66 -7.46 15.00
CA ALA A 86 7.06 -6.66 16.07
C ALA A 86 6.73 -5.22 15.61
N ASN A 87 7.44 -4.70 14.60
CA ASN A 87 7.14 -3.39 14.02
C ASN A 87 5.76 -3.34 13.34
N ILE A 88 5.24 -4.47 12.84
CA ILE A 88 3.90 -4.56 12.25
C ILE A 88 2.85 -4.27 13.34
N ALA A 89 2.98 -4.89 14.52
CA ALA A 89 2.09 -4.62 15.66
C ALA A 89 2.23 -3.18 16.16
N LYS A 90 3.46 -2.65 16.23
CA LYS A 90 3.73 -1.24 16.56
C LYS A 90 3.00 -0.30 15.60
N PHE A 91 3.12 -0.50 14.31
CA PHE A 91 2.47 0.35 13.30
C PHE A 91 0.94 0.21 13.33
N LYS A 92 0.41 -1.01 13.59
CA LYS A 92 -1.02 -1.18 13.84
C LYS A 92 -1.51 -0.33 15.01
N ALA A 93 -0.79 -0.32 16.12
CA ALA A 93 -1.13 0.51 17.29
C ALA A 93 -1.06 2.02 16.98
N MET A 94 -0.26 2.43 15.99
CA MET A 94 -0.20 3.80 15.49
C MET A 94 -1.32 4.15 14.49
N GLY A 95 -2.17 3.18 14.12
CA GLY A 95 -3.33 3.37 13.24
C GLY A 95 -3.07 3.06 11.76
N VAL A 96 -2.03 2.30 11.44
CA VAL A 96 -1.75 1.88 10.05
C VAL A 96 -2.80 0.85 9.60
N ASN A 97 -3.32 1.06 8.40
CA ASN A 97 -4.36 0.24 7.78
C ASN A 97 -3.83 -0.70 6.71
N TYR A 98 -2.79 -0.33 5.96
CA TYR A 98 -2.13 -1.20 4.97
C TYR A 98 -0.62 -1.03 4.95
N ILE A 99 0.09 -2.03 4.41
CA ILE A 99 1.51 -1.97 4.08
C ILE A 99 1.69 -2.51 2.65
N THR A 100 2.27 -1.68 1.76
CA THR A 100 2.73 -2.11 0.43
C THR A 100 4.03 -2.88 0.60
N LEU A 101 4.10 -4.14 0.15
CA LEU A 101 5.19 -5.05 0.48
C LEU A 101 6.56 -4.59 -0.03
N CYS A 102 6.61 -3.99 -1.22
CA CYS A 102 7.84 -3.40 -1.79
C CYS A 102 7.52 -2.14 -2.58
N HIS A 103 8.55 -1.47 -3.12
CA HIS A 103 8.38 -0.38 -4.07
C HIS A 103 9.08 -0.75 -5.41
N SER A 104 10.00 0.05 -5.92
CA SER A 104 10.63 -0.17 -7.23
C SER A 104 11.77 -1.18 -7.25
N TYR A 105 12.16 -1.70 -6.09
CA TYR A 105 13.25 -2.67 -5.93
C TYR A 105 12.79 -3.84 -5.09
N ASP A 106 13.42 -4.99 -5.30
CA ASP A 106 13.27 -6.15 -4.41
C ASP A 106 13.79 -5.77 -3.02
N ASN A 107 13.14 -6.28 -1.99
CA ASN A 107 13.54 -6.06 -0.61
C ASN A 107 13.57 -7.38 0.16
N ASP A 108 13.66 -7.34 1.48
CA ASP A 108 13.69 -8.57 2.30
C ASP A 108 12.34 -9.31 2.33
N ILE A 109 11.27 -8.73 1.78
CA ILE A 109 9.90 -9.30 1.80
C ILE A 109 9.57 -9.98 0.48
N CYS A 110 9.77 -9.29 -0.66
CA CYS A 110 9.36 -9.82 -1.96
C CYS A 110 10.05 -9.13 -3.13
N ASP A 111 9.87 -9.70 -4.31
CA ASP A 111 10.29 -9.11 -5.56
C ASP A 111 9.32 -8.01 -6.03
N SER A 112 9.89 -6.93 -6.56
CA SER A 112 9.19 -5.82 -7.20
C SER A 112 8.87 -6.13 -8.67
N SER A 113 7.78 -5.56 -9.21
CA SER A 113 7.42 -5.69 -10.62
C SER A 113 8.44 -5.03 -11.56
N THR A 114 9.04 -3.92 -11.14
CA THR A 114 9.95 -3.10 -11.97
C THR A 114 11.43 -3.45 -11.80
N HIS A 115 11.82 -4.27 -10.83
CA HIS A 115 13.19 -4.72 -10.69
C HIS A 115 13.47 -5.88 -11.64
N THR A 116 14.50 -5.76 -12.47
CA THR A 116 14.76 -6.71 -13.57
C THR A 116 15.34 -8.04 -13.11
N LYS A 117 16.14 -8.03 -12.04
CA LYS A 117 16.74 -9.23 -11.45
C LYS A 117 15.97 -9.60 -10.19
N LYS A 118 15.15 -10.66 -10.27
CA LYS A 118 14.40 -11.15 -9.12
C LYS A 118 15.33 -11.84 -8.11
N GLU A 119 15.11 -11.54 -6.83
CA GLU A 119 15.92 -12.09 -5.73
C GLU A 119 15.29 -13.39 -5.17
N TRP A 120 13.95 -13.45 -5.10
CA TRP A 120 13.22 -14.50 -4.37
C TRP A 120 12.36 -15.40 -5.25
N ASP A 121 12.15 -15.02 -6.51
CA ASP A 121 11.12 -15.61 -7.36
C ASP A 121 9.73 -15.58 -6.69
N GLY A 122 9.37 -14.41 -6.14
CA GLY A 122 8.11 -14.18 -5.43
C GLY A 122 8.30 -13.62 -4.02
N LEU A 123 7.64 -14.23 -3.04
CA LEU A 123 7.84 -13.94 -1.62
C LEU A 123 9.13 -14.58 -1.10
N SER A 124 9.85 -13.83 -0.26
CA SER A 124 10.91 -14.42 0.58
C SER A 124 10.32 -15.24 1.73
N PRO A 125 11.12 -16.10 2.42
CA PRO A 125 10.67 -16.73 3.66
C PRO A 125 10.26 -15.73 4.74
N PHE A 126 10.95 -14.58 4.85
CA PHE A 126 10.55 -13.50 5.75
C PHE A 126 9.25 -12.84 5.28
N GLY A 127 9.06 -12.67 3.97
CA GLY A 127 7.83 -12.13 3.38
C GLY A 127 6.59 -12.97 3.70
N GLU A 128 6.71 -14.30 3.74
CA GLU A 128 5.61 -15.16 4.18
C GLU A 128 5.20 -14.87 5.63
N GLU A 129 6.16 -14.71 6.53
CA GLU A 129 5.89 -14.37 7.94
C GLU A 129 5.30 -12.95 8.08
N VAL A 130 5.76 -12.00 7.27
CA VAL A 130 5.18 -10.63 7.19
C VAL A 130 3.70 -10.70 6.81
N VAL A 131 3.32 -11.43 5.75
CA VAL A 131 1.93 -11.56 5.32
C VAL A 131 1.06 -12.21 6.41
N LYS A 132 1.55 -13.27 7.05
CA LYS A 132 0.87 -13.93 8.17
C LYS A 132 0.64 -12.98 9.35
N GLU A 133 1.68 -12.21 9.70
CA GLU A 133 1.60 -11.24 10.80
C GLU A 133 0.67 -10.08 10.46
N MET A 134 0.71 -9.55 9.23
CA MET A 134 -0.23 -8.52 8.77
C MET A 134 -1.69 -9.00 8.89
N ASN A 135 -1.98 -10.24 8.45
CA ASN A 135 -3.30 -10.84 8.61
C ASN A 135 -3.71 -10.94 10.11
N ARG A 136 -2.78 -11.37 10.98
CA ARG A 136 -3.02 -11.48 12.42
C ARG A 136 -3.32 -10.13 13.08
N GLN A 137 -2.66 -9.07 12.63
CA GLN A 137 -2.85 -7.70 13.13
C GLN A 137 -4.05 -6.98 12.49
N GLY A 138 -4.64 -7.53 11.43
CA GLY A 138 -5.68 -6.85 10.68
C GLY A 138 -5.16 -5.63 9.92
N ILE A 139 -3.96 -5.74 9.33
CA ILE A 139 -3.38 -4.80 8.38
C ILE A 139 -3.56 -5.38 6.99
N MET A 140 -4.12 -4.62 6.05
CA MET A 140 -4.29 -5.05 4.66
C MET A 140 -2.93 -5.18 3.97
N VAL A 141 -2.76 -6.27 3.22
CA VAL A 141 -1.59 -6.46 2.35
C VAL A 141 -1.84 -5.73 1.04
N ASP A 142 -0.96 -4.78 0.70
CA ASP A 142 -1.01 -4.05 -0.55
C ASP A 142 0.03 -4.60 -1.53
N MET A 143 -0.46 -5.04 -2.70
CA MET A 143 0.34 -5.67 -3.75
C MET A 143 0.75 -4.71 -4.87
N SER A 144 0.39 -3.43 -4.80
CA SER A 144 0.94 -2.45 -5.72
C SER A 144 2.47 -2.48 -5.66
N HIS A 145 3.13 -2.39 -6.81
CA HIS A 145 4.58 -2.54 -6.98
C HIS A 145 5.14 -3.99 -6.95
N ALA A 146 4.45 -4.94 -6.33
CA ALA A 146 4.96 -6.31 -6.22
C ALA A 146 4.96 -7.03 -7.58
N SER A 147 5.88 -7.96 -7.75
CA SER A 147 5.95 -8.78 -8.96
C SER A 147 4.69 -9.66 -9.10
N GLU A 148 4.41 -10.10 -10.33
CA GLU A 148 3.30 -11.02 -10.57
C GLU A 148 3.44 -12.30 -9.73
N LYS A 149 4.65 -12.84 -9.63
CA LYS A 149 4.90 -14.03 -8.80
C LYS A 149 4.64 -13.77 -7.31
N SER A 150 5.07 -12.62 -6.79
CA SER A 150 4.75 -12.20 -5.42
C SER A 150 3.24 -12.07 -5.19
N PHE A 151 2.50 -11.55 -6.17
CA PHE A 151 1.06 -11.46 -6.09
C PHE A 151 0.41 -12.84 -5.94
N TRP A 152 0.82 -13.82 -6.77
CA TRP A 152 0.26 -15.17 -6.72
C TRP A 152 0.61 -15.91 -5.42
N ASP A 153 1.79 -15.67 -4.87
CA ASP A 153 2.18 -16.24 -3.58
C ASP A 153 1.32 -15.67 -2.44
N VAL A 154 1.08 -14.35 -2.44
CA VAL A 154 0.23 -13.69 -1.44
C VAL A 154 -1.23 -14.13 -1.58
N ILE A 155 -1.79 -14.24 -2.78
CA ILE A 155 -3.17 -14.74 -2.99
C ILE A 155 -3.37 -16.13 -2.38
N LYS A 156 -2.36 -17.00 -2.48
CA LYS A 156 -2.40 -18.35 -1.89
C LYS A 156 -2.27 -18.34 -0.36
N LEU A 157 -1.49 -17.41 0.16
CA LEU A 157 -1.09 -17.38 1.58
C LEU A 157 -2.07 -16.57 2.44
N SER A 158 -2.54 -15.43 1.94
CA SER A 158 -3.35 -14.50 2.73
C SER A 158 -4.69 -15.12 3.13
N LYS A 159 -5.07 -14.92 4.39
CA LYS A 159 -6.37 -15.32 4.96
C LYS A 159 -7.39 -14.18 4.95
N ALA A 160 -6.99 -13.01 4.49
CA ALA A 160 -7.83 -11.81 4.39
C ALA A 160 -7.77 -11.25 2.97
N PRO A 161 -8.79 -10.48 2.55
CA PRO A 161 -8.73 -9.73 1.31
C PRO A 161 -7.49 -8.85 1.22
N ILE A 162 -6.86 -8.81 0.05
CA ILE A 162 -5.70 -7.97 -0.24
C ILE A 162 -6.12 -6.78 -1.09
N ILE A 163 -5.25 -5.79 -1.22
CA ILE A 163 -5.51 -4.62 -2.06
C ILE A 163 -4.39 -4.42 -3.09
N CYS A 164 -4.71 -3.69 -4.15
CA CYS A 164 -3.75 -3.03 -5.02
C CYS A 164 -4.08 -1.54 -4.99
N SER A 165 -3.41 -0.80 -4.11
CA SER A 165 -3.75 0.59 -3.77
C SER A 165 -3.62 1.58 -4.94
N HIS A 166 -2.78 1.24 -5.95
CA HIS A 166 -2.54 2.07 -7.13
C HIS A 166 -1.93 1.23 -8.27
N SER A 167 -2.76 0.45 -8.94
CA SER A 167 -2.39 -0.40 -10.09
C SER A 167 -3.52 -0.38 -11.12
N SER A 168 -3.19 -0.14 -12.38
CA SER A 168 -4.16 -0.10 -13.47
C SER A 168 -4.29 -1.45 -14.17
N SER A 169 -5.04 -1.54 -15.27
CA SER A 169 -5.21 -2.74 -16.06
C SER A 169 -4.12 -2.86 -17.14
N MET A 170 -3.45 -4.02 -17.20
CA MET A 170 -2.46 -4.31 -18.25
C MET A 170 -3.11 -4.44 -19.63
N ALA A 171 -4.39 -4.83 -19.71
CA ALA A 171 -5.13 -4.87 -20.96
C ALA A 171 -5.39 -3.48 -21.55
N MET A 172 -5.46 -2.45 -20.69
CA MET A 172 -5.67 -1.06 -21.12
C MET A 172 -4.34 -0.36 -21.42
N CYS A 173 -3.30 -0.61 -20.64
CA CYS A 173 -1.98 -0.03 -20.84
C CYS A 173 -0.91 -1.06 -20.40
N LYS A 174 -0.09 -1.50 -21.34
CA LYS A 174 0.95 -2.51 -21.09
C LYS A 174 2.09 -1.94 -20.29
N HIS A 175 2.09 -2.21 -18.99
CA HIS A 175 3.14 -1.77 -18.08
C HIS A 175 3.29 -2.76 -16.92
N ASP A 176 4.53 -3.01 -16.45
CA ASP A 176 4.84 -3.98 -15.37
C ASP A 176 4.19 -3.61 -14.00
N ARG A 177 3.70 -2.38 -13.85
CA ARG A 177 2.97 -1.92 -12.66
C ARG A 177 1.47 -2.23 -12.71
N ASN A 178 0.97 -2.66 -13.87
CA ASN A 178 -0.44 -2.93 -14.10
C ASN A 178 -0.76 -4.42 -13.90
N LEU A 179 -2.01 -4.70 -13.56
CA LEU A 179 -2.50 -6.04 -13.26
C LEU A 179 -3.02 -6.71 -14.51
N THR A 180 -2.71 -7.99 -14.68
CA THR A 180 -3.33 -8.83 -15.72
C THR A 180 -4.81 -9.08 -15.40
N ASP A 181 -5.58 -9.50 -16.42
CA ASP A 181 -6.99 -9.87 -16.22
C ASP A 181 -7.14 -11.04 -15.23
N GLU A 182 -6.18 -11.97 -15.22
CA GLU A 182 -6.14 -13.09 -14.29
C GLU A 182 -5.92 -12.61 -12.84
N GLN A 183 -5.02 -11.66 -12.64
CA GLN A 183 -4.78 -11.04 -11.33
C GLN A 183 -6.02 -10.28 -10.85
N LEU A 184 -6.68 -9.51 -11.72
CA LEU A 184 -7.91 -8.79 -11.39
C LEU A 184 -9.05 -9.74 -11.00
N LYS A 185 -9.21 -10.86 -11.73
CA LYS A 185 -10.20 -11.91 -11.40
C LYS A 185 -9.88 -12.57 -10.06
N ALA A 186 -8.60 -12.90 -9.81
CA ALA A 186 -8.18 -13.51 -8.55
C ALA A 186 -8.37 -12.54 -7.37
N LEU A 187 -8.08 -11.25 -7.57
CA LEU A 187 -8.30 -10.21 -6.57
C LEU A 187 -9.80 -10.09 -6.22
N ALA A 188 -10.67 -10.08 -7.23
CA ALA A 188 -12.12 -10.06 -7.03
C ALA A 188 -12.62 -11.30 -6.26
N GLN A 189 -12.13 -12.51 -6.59
CA GLN A 189 -12.45 -13.75 -5.88
C GLN A 189 -11.95 -13.75 -4.43
N ASN A 190 -10.83 -13.09 -4.17
CA ASN A 190 -10.29 -12.89 -2.83
C ASN A 190 -11.12 -11.88 -2.01
N GLY A 191 -12.04 -11.12 -2.64
CA GLY A 191 -12.78 -10.03 -2.02
C GLY A 191 -11.97 -8.74 -1.88
N GLY A 192 -10.87 -8.64 -2.62
CA GLY A 192 -9.95 -7.50 -2.60
C GLY A 192 -10.39 -6.33 -3.49
N VAL A 193 -9.58 -5.30 -3.54
CA VAL A 193 -9.83 -4.05 -4.27
C VAL A 193 -8.61 -3.64 -5.07
N ALA A 194 -8.78 -3.29 -6.36
CA ALA A 194 -7.81 -2.57 -7.16
C ALA A 194 -8.26 -1.11 -7.30
N GLN A 195 -7.36 -0.17 -7.04
CA GLN A 195 -7.55 1.25 -7.28
C GLN A 195 -6.67 1.69 -8.45
N VAL A 196 -7.30 2.31 -9.45
CA VAL A 196 -6.60 2.77 -10.66
C VAL A 196 -5.52 3.78 -10.29
N CYS A 197 -4.31 3.57 -10.80
CA CYS A 197 -3.22 4.53 -10.68
C CYS A 197 -3.32 5.56 -11.81
N LEU A 198 -3.58 6.82 -11.46
CA LEU A 198 -3.73 7.91 -12.43
C LEU A 198 -2.39 8.48 -12.92
N LEU A 199 -1.29 7.73 -12.80
CA LEU A 199 -0.02 8.11 -13.40
C LEU A 199 -0.12 7.89 -14.92
N ASP A 200 0.15 8.93 -15.69
CA ASP A 200 0.01 8.99 -17.14
C ASP A 200 0.50 7.74 -17.90
N ARG A 201 1.73 7.28 -17.58
CA ARG A 201 2.36 6.09 -18.19
C ARG A 201 1.74 4.75 -17.79
N TYR A 202 0.81 4.74 -16.84
CA TYR A 202 0.12 3.52 -16.40
C TYR A 202 -1.32 3.45 -16.93
N ILE A 203 -1.79 4.50 -17.59
CA ILE A 203 -3.12 4.55 -18.18
C ILE A 203 -3.08 4.70 -19.71
N ASN A 204 -1.97 5.19 -20.27
CA ASN A 204 -1.81 5.34 -21.72
C ASN A 204 -0.37 5.08 -22.14
N GLU A 205 -0.13 4.22 -23.15
CA GLU A 205 1.21 3.95 -23.68
C GLU A 205 1.83 5.21 -24.30
N ASP A 206 1.02 6.06 -24.93
CA ASP A 206 1.40 7.43 -25.31
C ASP A 206 1.13 8.39 -24.13
N TYR A 207 1.93 8.24 -23.08
CA TYR A 207 1.73 8.95 -21.79
C TYR A 207 1.68 10.48 -21.92
N LYS A 208 2.26 11.07 -22.98
CA LYS A 208 2.21 12.52 -23.21
C LYS A 208 0.81 13.02 -23.56
N ASN A 209 -0.02 12.15 -24.10
CA ASN A 209 -1.41 12.42 -24.46
C ASN A 209 -2.41 11.75 -23.52
N ALA A 210 -1.94 11.23 -22.37
CA ALA A 210 -2.81 10.62 -21.38
C ALA A 210 -3.85 11.60 -20.85
N SER A 211 -5.06 11.10 -20.66
CA SER A 211 -6.21 11.87 -20.19
C SER A 211 -7.05 11.07 -19.18
N LEU A 212 -8.01 11.71 -18.52
CA LEU A 212 -8.91 11.01 -17.60
C LEU A 212 -9.82 9.98 -18.28
N THR A 213 -9.97 10.05 -19.62
CA THR A 213 -10.75 9.05 -20.37
C THR A 213 -9.99 7.74 -20.58
N ASP A 214 -8.69 7.71 -20.30
CA ASP A 214 -7.84 6.52 -20.39
C ASP A 214 -7.84 5.73 -19.06
N ALA A 215 -8.41 6.27 -17.99
CA ALA A 215 -8.49 5.67 -16.66
C ALA A 215 -9.87 5.05 -16.43
#